data_c4eff34a865a7e7daf7d494dec3985a3
#
_entry.id   c4eff34a865a7e7daf7d494dec3985a3
#
_cell.length_a   1.000
_cell.length_b   1.000
_cell.length_c   1.000
_cell.angle_alpha   90.00
_cell.angle_beta   90.00
_cell.angle_gamma   90.00
#
_symmetry.space_group_name_H-M   'P 1'
#
loop_
_entity.id
_entity.type
_entity.pdbx_description
1 polymer ?
#
loop_
_entity_poly.entity_id
_entity_poly.type
_entity_poly.pdbx_seq_one_letter_code
_entity_poly.pdbx_strand_id
1 'polypeptide(L)'
;MESIASSYRPISASLDHYYLRRPRLALALILIGYVVAATLYAVITPDWQNPDEPAHYNNIAYIAAGHGLPVLHAGDYDQEYLNALVSGGFPPHLSIASLRYEAYQPPLYYIAATPAFWLGNGNLLFVRLFNVFLGAVSLLLLYACMETVFPTKPLLTVGATAFVAFLPMHVAMSAAINNDGLAELLMLATMLTLLRWLKRRFYRSVAFSSSRTDSFERRTLLLLGVLLGLSMATKIYGYAAAPLVAGVVLLTVWLAPAAQLDQRLARPTRQNWRRALGAALWVLTPALLLTLPLWLRNLQLYGAWDLLGLQMHDRLVAGQPTTAAWIAQEGFVTYLERTMDFTFRSFWGVFGWLGVFMEPRIYTLLLAFTGVLMLGLLWALVRFICGRPEADMDRYQFWVLGLFGVMVLAVFASFAWYNLKFVQHQGRYLFWGLLPISAFVALAWRELMQPLQGKLTGLMARRTGCSAGGRRPAH
;
A
#
# COMPACT_ATOMS: atom_id res chain seq x y z
N MET A 1 -10.02 47.16 -17.10
CA MET A 1 -9.13 46.06 -17.50
C MET A 1 -9.43 44.80 -16.68
N GLU A 2 -10.69 44.44 -16.68
CA GLU A 2 -11.21 43.23 -16.00
C GLU A 2 -12.15 42.56 -16.98
N SER A 3 -11.71 41.65 -17.82
CA SER A 3 -12.62 40.81 -18.63
C SER A 3 -11.93 39.82 -19.57
N ILE A 4 -10.68 39.40 -19.33
CA ILE A 4 -10.02 38.40 -20.21
C ILE A 4 -9.56 37.13 -19.45
N ALA A 5 -9.81 37.01 -18.15
CA ALA A 5 -9.32 35.88 -17.36
C ALA A 5 -10.28 34.65 -17.26
N SER A 6 -11.39 34.62 -18.03
CA SER A 6 -12.49 33.67 -17.79
C SER A 6 -12.67 32.55 -18.84
N SER A 7 -11.77 32.35 -19.80
CA SER A 7 -12.01 31.36 -20.87
C SER A 7 -10.92 30.33 -21.12
N TYR A 8 -9.90 30.22 -20.25
CA TYR A 8 -8.96 29.11 -20.35
C TYR A 8 -9.40 27.95 -19.46
N ARG A 9 -10.36 27.13 -19.91
CA ARG A 9 -10.48 25.76 -19.39
C ARG A 9 -9.32 24.97 -19.98
N PRO A 10 -8.45 24.36 -19.14
CA PRO A 10 -7.36 23.55 -19.67
C PRO A 10 -7.91 22.37 -20.49
N ILE A 11 -7.45 22.25 -21.71
CA ILE A 11 -7.86 21.23 -22.68
C ILE A 11 -7.69 19.81 -22.13
N SER A 12 -6.75 19.57 -21.19
CA SER A 12 -6.48 18.27 -20.56
C SER A 12 -7.61 17.77 -19.66
N ALA A 13 -8.28 18.65 -18.90
CA ALA A 13 -9.40 18.27 -18.07
C ALA A 13 -10.62 17.78 -18.88
N SER A 14 -10.75 18.26 -20.13
CA SER A 14 -11.83 17.85 -21.04
C SER A 14 -11.59 16.44 -21.61
N LEU A 15 -10.34 16.03 -21.80
CA LEU A 15 -9.98 14.74 -22.40
C LEU A 15 -10.18 13.57 -21.43
N ASP A 16 -9.75 13.71 -20.18
CA ASP A 16 -9.94 12.67 -19.16
C ASP A 16 -11.44 12.38 -18.94
N HIS A 17 -12.30 13.40 -18.93
CA HIS A 17 -13.75 13.24 -18.86
C HIS A 17 -14.37 12.70 -20.15
N TYR A 18 -13.77 12.94 -21.29
CA TYR A 18 -14.25 12.41 -22.58
C TYR A 18 -14.01 10.90 -22.66
N TYR A 19 -12.82 10.41 -22.23
CA TYR A 19 -12.48 8.99 -22.32
C TYR A 19 -13.08 8.15 -21.20
N LEU A 20 -13.37 8.72 -20.02
CA LEU A 20 -14.00 7.98 -18.91
C LEU A 20 -15.20 8.75 -18.34
N ARG A 21 -16.34 8.63 -19.02
CA ARG A 21 -17.59 9.30 -18.63
C ARG A 21 -18.20 8.79 -17.33
N ARG A 22 -17.89 7.56 -16.92
CA ARG A 22 -18.49 6.88 -15.74
C ARG A 22 -17.44 6.19 -14.88
N PRO A 23 -16.61 6.94 -14.17
CA PRO A 23 -15.52 6.35 -13.34
C PRO A 23 -16.03 5.41 -12.25
N ARG A 24 -17.22 5.68 -11.70
CA ARG A 24 -17.84 4.80 -10.69
C ARG A 24 -18.29 3.46 -11.28
N LEU A 25 -18.75 3.43 -12.52
CA LEU A 25 -19.08 2.18 -13.20
C LEU A 25 -17.79 1.37 -13.48
N ALA A 26 -16.72 2.03 -13.92
CA ALA A 26 -15.44 1.39 -14.10
C ALA A 26 -14.92 0.79 -12.78
N LEU A 27 -15.03 1.53 -11.67
CA LEU A 27 -14.69 1.02 -10.33
C LEU A 27 -15.54 -0.21 -9.97
N ALA A 28 -16.85 -0.16 -10.20
CA ALA A 28 -17.73 -1.31 -9.91
C ALA A 28 -17.33 -2.55 -10.73
N LEU A 29 -17.00 -2.40 -12.01
CA LEU A 29 -16.53 -3.50 -12.85
C LEU A 29 -15.18 -4.05 -12.39
N ILE A 30 -14.25 -3.19 -11.98
CA ILE A 30 -12.96 -3.60 -11.39
C ILE A 30 -13.18 -4.40 -10.10
N LEU A 31 -14.06 -3.93 -9.21
CA LEU A 31 -14.37 -4.62 -7.96
C LEU A 31 -15.04 -5.98 -8.21
N ILE A 32 -15.98 -6.05 -9.13
CA ILE A 32 -16.62 -7.33 -9.53
C ILE A 32 -15.55 -8.28 -10.07
N GLY A 33 -14.70 -7.82 -11.00
CA GLY A 33 -13.61 -8.63 -11.55
C GLY A 33 -12.63 -9.11 -10.48
N TYR A 34 -12.25 -8.24 -9.54
CA TYR A 34 -11.41 -8.59 -8.41
C TYR A 34 -12.08 -9.65 -7.51
N VAL A 35 -13.33 -9.42 -7.08
CA VAL A 35 -14.04 -10.35 -6.19
C VAL A 35 -14.18 -11.72 -6.86
N VAL A 36 -14.50 -11.77 -8.15
CA VAL A 36 -14.58 -13.04 -8.91
C VAL A 36 -13.20 -13.72 -8.93
N ALA A 37 -12.15 -13.01 -9.32
CA ALA A 37 -10.80 -13.58 -9.41
C ALA A 37 -10.31 -14.05 -8.02
N ALA A 38 -10.42 -13.22 -6.99
CA ALA A 38 -9.97 -13.56 -5.63
C ALA A 38 -10.78 -14.71 -5.03
N THR A 39 -12.10 -14.78 -5.28
CA THR A 39 -12.93 -15.92 -4.87
C THR A 39 -12.50 -17.20 -5.58
N LEU A 40 -12.19 -17.14 -6.87
CA LEU A 40 -11.66 -18.30 -7.60
C LEU A 40 -10.32 -18.77 -6.99
N TYR A 41 -9.40 -17.85 -6.68
CA TYR A 41 -8.16 -18.20 -5.96
C TYR A 41 -8.46 -18.83 -4.58
N ALA A 42 -9.40 -18.27 -3.81
CA ALA A 42 -9.77 -18.80 -2.50
C ALA A 42 -10.33 -20.23 -2.55
N VAL A 43 -11.09 -20.55 -3.61
CA VAL A 43 -11.75 -21.86 -3.78
C VAL A 43 -10.85 -22.89 -4.43
N ILE A 44 -10.07 -22.48 -5.47
CA ILE A 44 -9.30 -23.41 -6.29
C ILE A 44 -7.94 -23.74 -5.65
N THR A 45 -7.34 -22.79 -4.91
CA THR A 45 -6.07 -23.06 -4.22
C THR A 45 -6.26 -24.17 -3.18
N PRO A 46 -5.53 -25.28 -3.28
CA PRO A 46 -5.66 -26.37 -2.31
C PRO A 46 -5.37 -25.89 -0.89
N ASP A 47 -5.86 -26.62 0.09
CA ASP A 47 -5.68 -26.29 1.50
C ASP A 47 -4.18 -26.16 1.84
N TRP A 48 -3.83 -25.09 2.56
CA TRP A 48 -2.48 -24.81 3.08
C TRP A 48 -1.42 -24.52 2.03
N GLN A 49 -1.76 -24.40 0.74
CA GLN A 49 -0.80 -24.13 -0.33
C GLN A 49 -0.41 -22.64 -0.45
N ASN A 50 -0.98 -21.76 0.36
CA ASN A 50 -0.49 -20.39 0.45
C ASN A 50 0.62 -20.30 1.52
N PRO A 51 1.69 -19.53 1.29
CA PRO A 51 2.75 -19.35 2.28
C PRO A 51 2.21 -18.84 3.61
N ASP A 52 2.67 -19.42 4.70
CA ASP A 52 2.35 -19.06 6.09
C ASP A 52 0.88 -19.31 6.51
N GLU A 53 0.01 -19.72 5.59
CA GLU A 53 -1.42 -19.92 5.82
C GLU A 53 -1.73 -20.88 7.01
N PRO A 54 -1.05 -22.03 7.19
CA PRO A 54 -1.26 -22.90 8.34
C PRO A 54 -0.99 -22.23 9.67
N ALA A 55 0.12 -21.46 9.77
CA ALA A 55 0.50 -20.80 11.01
C ALA A 55 -0.46 -19.66 11.36
N HIS A 56 -0.91 -18.88 10.39
CA HIS A 56 -1.93 -17.86 10.59
C HIS A 56 -3.28 -18.47 10.98
N TYR A 57 -3.69 -19.56 10.34
CA TYR A 57 -4.93 -20.28 10.68
C TYR A 57 -4.90 -20.81 12.12
N ASN A 58 -3.79 -21.43 12.55
CA ASN A 58 -3.62 -21.96 13.90
C ASN A 58 -3.74 -20.85 14.96
N ASN A 59 -3.26 -19.63 14.69
CA ASN A 59 -3.45 -18.51 15.59
C ASN A 59 -4.93 -18.09 15.71
N ILE A 60 -5.68 -18.11 14.60
CA ILE A 60 -7.13 -17.84 14.63
C ILE A 60 -7.87 -18.94 15.42
N ALA A 61 -7.57 -20.19 15.13
CA ALA A 61 -8.17 -21.36 15.81
C ALA A 61 -7.90 -21.34 17.32
N TYR A 62 -6.68 -20.96 17.73
CA TYR A 62 -6.30 -20.84 19.14
C TYR A 62 -7.13 -19.77 19.87
N ILE A 63 -7.33 -18.60 19.26
CA ILE A 63 -8.17 -17.54 19.81
C ILE A 63 -9.64 -17.97 19.81
N ALA A 64 -10.12 -18.59 18.73
CA ALA A 64 -11.49 -19.04 18.59
C ALA A 64 -11.87 -20.10 19.63
N ALA A 65 -10.93 -20.94 20.08
CA ALA A 65 -11.08 -21.93 21.15
C ALA A 65 -11.06 -21.31 22.56
N GLY A 66 -10.87 -19.98 22.69
CA GLY A 66 -10.87 -19.29 23.99
C GLY A 66 -9.56 -19.38 24.77
N HIS A 67 -8.46 -19.80 24.15
CA HIS A 67 -7.15 -19.92 24.82
C HIS A 67 -6.42 -18.57 25.01
N GLY A 68 -7.04 -17.45 24.63
CA GLY A 68 -6.43 -16.13 24.69
C GLY A 68 -5.52 -15.84 23.50
N LEU A 69 -4.52 -14.98 23.68
CA LEU A 69 -3.60 -14.61 22.60
C LEU A 69 -2.47 -15.63 22.45
N PRO A 70 -2.14 -16.07 21.22
CA PRO A 70 -1.05 -17.02 20.97
C PRO A 70 0.29 -16.54 21.54
N VAL A 71 1.10 -17.44 21.99
CA VAL A 71 2.46 -17.22 22.46
C VAL A 71 3.40 -18.10 21.66
N LEU A 72 4.53 -17.57 21.25
CA LEU A 72 5.54 -18.31 20.50
C LEU A 72 6.44 -19.09 21.46
N HIS A 73 6.56 -20.40 21.25
CA HIS A 73 7.35 -21.31 22.09
C HIS A 73 8.35 -22.11 21.25
N ALA A 74 9.36 -22.66 21.91
CA ALA A 74 10.26 -23.64 21.29
C ALA A 74 9.44 -24.84 20.76
N GLY A 75 9.69 -25.23 19.49
CA GLY A 75 8.94 -26.29 18.81
C GLY A 75 7.76 -25.80 17.94
N ASP A 76 7.42 -24.51 17.98
CA ASP A 76 6.40 -23.92 17.08
C ASP A 76 6.89 -23.74 15.62
N TYR A 77 8.16 -24.06 15.36
CA TYR A 77 8.78 -24.09 14.04
C TYR A 77 9.73 -25.26 13.92
N ASP A 78 9.55 -26.05 12.88
CA ASP A 78 10.43 -27.13 12.46
C ASP A 78 10.55 -27.06 10.93
N GLN A 79 11.74 -26.72 10.44
CA GLN A 79 12.00 -26.54 9.01
C GLN A 79 11.89 -27.85 8.23
N GLU A 80 12.36 -28.96 8.81
CA GLU A 80 12.31 -30.26 8.12
C GLU A 80 10.86 -30.76 8.01
N TYR A 81 10.09 -30.60 9.09
CA TYR A 81 8.68 -30.93 9.08
C TYR A 81 7.88 -30.04 8.11
N LEU A 82 8.15 -28.73 8.09
CA LEU A 82 7.53 -27.80 7.15
C LEU A 82 7.88 -28.19 5.69
N ASN A 83 9.13 -28.54 5.42
CA ASN A 83 9.56 -29.00 4.10
C ASN A 83 8.86 -30.32 3.70
N ALA A 84 8.68 -31.24 4.63
CA ALA A 84 7.93 -32.50 4.39
C ALA A 84 6.45 -32.22 4.07
N LEU A 85 5.80 -31.30 4.79
CA LEU A 85 4.43 -30.85 4.51
C LEU A 85 4.30 -30.23 3.13
N VAL A 86 5.16 -29.24 2.82
CA VAL A 86 5.14 -28.50 1.55
C VAL A 86 5.43 -29.41 0.36
N SER A 87 6.48 -30.23 0.44
CA SER A 87 6.86 -31.15 -0.64
C SER A 87 5.84 -32.28 -0.85
N GLY A 88 5.18 -32.72 0.21
CA GLY A 88 4.09 -33.70 0.17
C GLY A 88 2.73 -33.13 -0.23
N GLY A 89 2.61 -31.82 -0.44
CA GLY A 89 1.34 -31.15 -0.75
C GLY A 89 0.35 -31.15 0.41
N PHE A 90 0.82 -31.12 1.66
CA PHE A 90 0.04 -31.16 2.89
C PHE A 90 -0.83 -32.44 2.99
N PRO A 91 -0.22 -33.62 3.05
CA PRO A 91 -0.95 -34.87 3.06
C PRO A 91 -1.77 -35.00 4.36
N PRO A 92 -2.98 -35.61 4.32
CA PRO A 92 -3.91 -35.66 5.45
C PRO A 92 -3.37 -36.34 6.73
N HIS A 93 -2.34 -37.17 6.61
CA HIS A 93 -1.72 -37.86 7.75
C HIS A 93 -0.70 -37.00 8.51
N LEU A 94 -0.29 -35.86 7.95
CA LEU A 94 0.61 -34.92 8.61
C LEU A 94 -0.19 -33.70 9.10
N SER A 95 -0.10 -33.41 10.41
CA SER A 95 -0.86 -32.35 11.05
C SER A 95 -0.19 -30.99 10.92
N ILE A 96 -0.95 -29.93 10.65
CA ILE A 96 -0.47 -28.54 10.68
C ILE A 96 -0.42 -27.95 12.11
N ALA A 97 -0.91 -28.66 13.13
CA ALA A 97 -1.13 -28.12 14.48
C ALA A 97 0.15 -27.59 15.17
N SER A 98 1.32 -28.14 14.81
CA SER A 98 2.62 -27.69 15.34
C SER A 98 3.16 -26.42 14.66
N LEU A 99 2.57 -26.00 13.53
CA LEU A 99 3.03 -24.81 12.81
C LEU A 99 2.44 -23.55 13.44
N ARG A 100 3.15 -22.94 14.38
CA ARG A 100 2.70 -21.76 15.13
C ARG A 100 3.72 -20.62 15.14
N TYR A 101 4.68 -20.63 14.23
CA TYR A 101 5.77 -19.66 14.16
C TYR A 101 5.30 -18.21 13.95
N GLU A 102 4.05 -17.98 13.52
CA GLU A 102 3.44 -16.65 13.42
C GLU A 102 2.78 -16.17 14.74
N ALA A 103 2.93 -16.93 15.86
CA ALA A 103 2.32 -16.58 17.14
C ALA A 103 2.88 -15.32 17.80
N TYR A 104 4.04 -14.81 17.35
CA TYR A 104 4.60 -13.52 17.77
C TYR A 104 3.95 -12.31 17.13
N GLN A 105 3.26 -12.50 16.01
CA GLN A 105 2.63 -11.41 15.24
C GLN A 105 1.58 -10.67 16.09
N PRO A 106 1.43 -9.34 15.87
CA PRO A 106 0.37 -8.58 16.53
C PRO A 106 -1.02 -9.18 16.27
N PRO A 107 -1.90 -9.27 17.29
CA PRO A 107 -3.05 -10.18 17.25
C PRO A 107 -4.31 -9.63 16.56
N LEU A 108 -4.36 -8.36 16.18
CA LEU A 108 -5.61 -7.72 15.74
C LEU A 108 -6.26 -8.42 14.55
N TYR A 109 -5.47 -8.87 13.58
CA TYR A 109 -6.01 -9.63 12.44
C TYR A 109 -6.66 -10.93 12.89
N TYR A 110 -6.01 -11.69 13.76
CA TYR A 110 -6.52 -12.99 14.22
C TYR A 110 -7.83 -12.84 15.00
N ILE A 111 -7.94 -11.79 15.83
CA ILE A 111 -9.17 -11.44 16.54
C ILE A 111 -10.26 -11.05 15.52
N ALA A 112 -9.96 -10.23 14.52
CA ALA A 112 -10.91 -9.79 13.51
C ALA A 112 -11.39 -10.93 12.59
N ALA A 113 -10.56 -11.96 12.36
CA ALA A 113 -10.89 -13.13 11.54
C ALA A 113 -11.67 -14.21 12.31
N THR A 114 -11.63 -14.19 13.65
CA THR A 114 -12.31 -15.18 14.50
C THR A 114 -13.82 -15.31 14.21
N PRO A 115 -14.62 -14.24 13.97
CA PRO A 115 -16.01 -14.39 13.59
C PRO A 115 -16.22 -15.18 12.29
N ALA A 116 -15.36 -14.99 11.27
CA ALA A 116 -15.43 -15.76 10.02
C ALA A 116 -15.08 -17.24 10.26
N PHE A 117 -14.12 -17.52 11.14
CA PHE A 117 -13.77 -18.87 11.57
C PHE A 117 -14.96 -19.56 12.25
N TRP A 118 -15.66 -18.90 13.17
CA TRP A 118 -16.85 -19.46 13.83
C TRP A 118 -18.01 -19.70 12.87
N LEU A 119 -18.28 -18.74 11.97
CA LEU A 119 -19.34 -18.88 10.94
C LEU A 119 -19.11 -20.08 10.02
N GLY A 120 -17.85 -20.37 9.74
CA GLY A 120 -17.43 -21.50 8.92
C GLY A 120 -17.19 -22.79 9.70
N ASN A 121 -17.41 -22.87 11.02
CA ASN A 121 -17.02 -24.00 11.86
C ASN A 121 -15.57 -24.46 11.61
N GLY A 122 -14.64 -23.51 11.50
CA GLY A 122 -13.23 -23.79 11.19
C GLY A 122 -12.93 -24.07 9.73
N ASN A 123 -13.90 -23.96 8.81
CA ASN A 123 -13.63 -24.14 7.39
C ASN A 123 -12.73 -23.00 6.85
N LEU A 124 -11.64 -23.41 6.21
CA LEU A 124 -10.62 -22.52 5.64
C LEU A 124 -11.20 -21.48 4.67
N LEU A 125 -12.15 -21.88 3.84
CA LEU A 125 -12.76 -21.02 2.84
C LEU A 125 -13.42 -19.77 3.44
N PHE A 126 -14.10 -19.89 4.59
CA PHE A 126 -14.75 -18.73 5.22
C PHE A 126 -13.74 -17.67 5.64
N VAL A 127 -12.58 -18.07 6.14
CA VAL A 127 -11.51 -17.14 6.52
C VAL A 127 -10.81 -16.56 5.29
N ARG A 128 -10.61 -17.35 4.23
CA ARG A 128 -10.13 -16.85 2.93
C ARG A 128 -11.09 -15.81 2.34
N LEU A 129 -12.40 -16.05 2.37
CA LEU A 129 -13.41 -15.10 1.90
C LEU A 129 -13.45 -13.81 2.74
N PHE A 130 -13.17 -13.89 4.05
CA PHE A 130 -12.99 -12.70 4.87
C PHE A 130 -11.81 -11.85 4.36
N ASN A 131 -10.69 -12.47 3.96
CA ASN A 131 -9.57 -11.75 3.37
C ASN A 131 -9.90 -11.16 1.99
N VAL A 132 -10.66 -11.88 1.14
CA VAL A 132 -11.19 -11.33 -0.12
C VAL A 132 -12.03 -10.07 0.14
N PHE A 133 -12.87 -10.08 1.17
CA PHE A 133 -13.64 -8.89 1.57
C PHE A 133 -12.72 -7.74 2.01
N LEU A 134 -11.69 -8.00 2.83
CA LEU A 134 -10.72 -6.97 3.22
C LEU A 134 -10.03 -6.35 2.00
N GLY A 135 -9.60 -7.18 1.04
CA GLY A 135 -9.00 -6.71 -0.21
C GLY A 135 -9.94 -5.86 -1.06
N ALA A 136 -11.23 -6.21 -1.16
CA ALA A 136 -12.22 -5.39 -1.85
C ALA A 136 -12.39 -4.01 -1.19
N VAL A 137 -12.42 -3.94 0.14
CA VAL A 137 -12.47 -2.67 0.89
C VAL A 137 -11.17 -1.88 0.70
N SER A 138 -10.01 -2.55 0.67
CA SER A 138 -8.71 -1.92 0.39
C SER A 138 -8.69 -1.25 -0.99
N LEU A 139 -9.24 -1.88 -2.02
CA LEU A 139 -9.37 -1.27 -3.36
C LEU A 139 -10.28 -0.04 -3.37
N LEU A 140 -11.38 -0.03 -2.59
CA LEU A 140 -12.22 1.16 -2.42
C LEU A 140 -11.45 2.30 -1.74
N LEU A 141 -10.66 1.99 -0.72
CA LEU A 141 -9.82 2.98 -0.03
C LEU A 141 -8.70 3.51 -0.94
N LEU A 142 -8.06 2.64 -1.73
CA LEU A 142 -7.05 3.02 -2.71
C LEU A 142 -7.64 3.97 -3.76
N TYR A 143 -8.81 3.63 -4.31
CA TYR A 143 -9.55 4.51 -5.21
C TYR A 143 -9.81 5.88 -4.56
N ALA A 144 -10.30 5.90 -3.31
CA ALA A 144 -10.58 7.13 -2.58
C ALA A 144 -9.32 7.96 -2.30
N CYS A 145 -8.16 7.31 -2.05
CA CYS A 145 -6.87 7.99 -1.94
C CYS A 145 -6.51 8.68 -3.25
N MET A 146 -6.57 7.95 -4.36
CA MET A 146 -6.25 8.47 -5.69
C MET A 146 -7.22 9.59 -6.12
N GLU A 147 -8.52 9.45 -5.88
CA GLU A 147 -9.54 10.48 -6.14
C GLU A 147 -9.31 11.72 -5.27
N THR A 148 -8.83 11.55 -4.04
CA THR A 148 -8.48 12.68 -3.16
C THR A 148 -7.32 13.48 -3.72
N VAL A 149 -6.31 12.82 -4.29
CA VAL A 149 -5.12 13.46 -4.88
C VAL A 149 -5.41 13.99 -6.28
N PHE A 150 -6.09 13.22 -7.12
CA PHE A 150 -6.33 13.51 -8.54
C PHE A 150 -7.83 13.56 -8.89
N PRO A 151 -8.63 14.49 -8.31
CA PRO A 151 -10.09 14.49 -8.44
C PRO A 151 -10.57 14.74 -9.89
N THR A 152 -9.75 15.41 -10.70
CA THR A 152 -10.08 15.74 -12.10
C THR A 152 -9.46 14.78 -13.11
N LYS A 153 -8.76 13.73 -12.64
CA LYS A 153 -8.01 12.79 -13.49
C LYS A 153 -8.51 11.35 -13.29
N PRO A 154 -9.74 11.02 -13.73
CA PRO A 154 -10.36 9.72 -13.45
C PRO A 154 -9.60 8.54 -14.06
N LEU A 155 -8.87 8.73 -15.17
CA LEU A 155 -8.04 7.68 -15.76
C LEU A 155 -6.87 7.29 -14.84
N LEU A 156 -6.24 8.25 -14.14
CA LEU A 156 -5.21 7.94 -13.14
C LEU A 156 -5.78 7.13 -11.98
N THR A 157 -6.94 7.56 -11.46
CA THR A 157 -7.59 6.94 -10.31
C THR A 157 -8.02 5.51 -10.63
N VAL A 158 -8.70 5.32 -11.75
CA VAL A 158 -9.18 4.00 -12.20
C VAL A 158 -8.00 3.11 -12.61
N GLY A 159 -6.99 3.66 -13.32
CA GLY A 159 -5.81 2.91 -13.75
C GLY A 159 -4.98 2.39 -12.58
N ALA A 160 -4.73 3.22 -11.56
CA ALA A 160 -4.02 2.80 -10.35
C ALA A 160 -4.80 1.70 -9.60
N THR A 161 -6.14 1.85 -9.49
CA THR A 161 -6.99 0.85 -8.84
C THR A 161 -7.02 -0.47 -9.62
N ALA A 162 -7.13 -0.41 -10.94
CA ALA A 162 -7.12 -1.60 -11.81
C ALA A 162 -5.77 -2.34 -11.74
N PHE A 163 -4.65 -1.59 -11.69
CA PHE A 163 -3.33 -2.18 -11.56
C PHE A 163 -3.23 -3.06 -10.30
N VAL A 164 -3.67 -2.56 -9.14
CA VAL A 164 -3.63 -3.32 -7.88
C VAL A 164 -4.65 -4.45 -7.88
N ALA A 165 -5.87 -4.19 -8.37
CA ALA A 165 -6.96 -5.17 -8.41
C ALA A 165 -6.63 -6.41 -9.27
N PHE A 166 -5.78 -6.25 -10.29
CA PHE A 166 -5.44 -7.32 -11.22
C PHE A 166 -3.96 -7.71 -11.20
N LEU A 167 -3.22 -7.28 -10.17
CA LEU A 167 -1.87 -7.80 -9.89
C LEU A 167 -2.00 -9.23 -9.37
N PRO A 168 -1.57 -10.27 -10.14
CA PRO A 168 -1.94 -11.65 -9.83
C PRO A 168 -1.49 -12.11 -8.44
N MET A 169 -0.27 -11.74 -8.03
CA MET A 169 0.23 -12.09 -6.70
C MET A 169 -0.54 -11.38 -5.58
N HIS A 170 -0.97 -10.12 -5.78
CA HIS A 170 -1.80 -9.41 -4.81
C HIS A 170 -3.18 -10.08 -4.66
N VAL A 171 -3.80 -10.50 -5.77
CA VAL A 171 -5.08 -11.23 -5.76
C VAL A 171 -4.93 -12.55 -5.00
N ALA A 172 -3.87 -13.32 -5.28
CA ALA A 172 -3.60 -14.58 -4.61
C ALA A 172 -3.39 -14.41 -3.09
N MET A 173 -2.58 -13.42 -2.69
CA MET A 173 -2.33 -13.13 -1.28
C MET A 173 -3.57 -12.58 -0.55
N SER A 174 -4.43 -11.82 -1.24
CA SER A 174 -5.72 -11.36 -0.69
C SER A 174 -6.74 -12.49 -0.55
N ALA A 175 -6.52 -13.63 -1.20
CA ALA A 175 -7.36 -14.83 -1.10
C ALA A 175 -6.80 -15.88 -0.12
N ALA A 176 -5.66 -15.59 0.52
CA ALA A 176 -4.99 -16.45 1.49
C ALA A 176 -5.23 -15.98 2.93
N ILE A 177 -5.11 -16.87 3.91
CA ILE A 177 -5.16 -16.48 5.33
C ILE A 177 -3.81 -15.88 5.73
N ASN A 178 -3.78 -14.57 5.89
CA ASN A 178 -2.62 -13.81 6.37
C ASN A 178 -3.07 -12.46 6.95
N ASN A 179 -2.18 -11.83 7.71
CA ASN A 179 -2.46 -10.52 8.31
C ASN A 179 -2.21 -9.32 7.37
N ASP A 180 -1.75 -9.57 6.14
CA ASP A 180 -1.48 -8.52 5.15
C ASP A 180 -2.74 -7.77 4.74
N GLY A 181 -3.86 -8.49 4.54
CA GLY A 181 -5.11 -7.87 4.07
C GLY A 181 -5.65 -6.80 5.02
N LEU A 182 -5.68 -7.07 6.34
CA LEU A 182 -6.11 -6.07 7.33
C LEU A 182 -5.07 -4.95 7.47
N ALA A 183 -3.79 -5.27 7.41
CA ALA A 183 -2.73 -4.28 7.52
C ALA A 183 -2.73 -3.31 6.33
N GLU A 184 -2.94 -3.79 5.10
CA GLU A 184 -3.11 -2.96 3.91
C GLU A 184 -4.33 -2.04 4.03
N LEU A 185 -5.48 -2.59 4.45
CA LEU A 185 -6.70 -1.82 4.66
C LEU A 185 -6.48 -0.66 5.64
N LEU A 186 -5.88 -0.94 6.81
CA LEU A 186 -5.61 0.07 7.83
C LEU A 186 -4.58 1.10 7.37
N MET A 187 -3.57 0.69 6.61
CA MET A 187 -2.61 1.59 6.00
C MET A 187 -3.29 2.54 5.00
N LEU A 188 -4.14 2.01 4.11
CA LEU A 188 -4.90 2.82 3.15
C LEU A 188 -5.88 3.77 3.84
N ALA A 189 -6.55 3.34 4.92
CA ALA A 189 -7.41 4.20 5.73
C ALA A 189 -6.61 5.33 6.41
N THR A 190 -5.40 5.01 6.91
CA THR A 190 -4.46 5.99 7.47
C THR A 190 -4.03 7.00 6.40
N MET A 191 -3.62 6.51 5.22
CA MET A 191 -3.22 7.36 4.09
C MET A 191 -4.38 8.23 3.61
N LEU A 192 -5.58 7.70 3.46
CA LEU A 192 -6.75 8.48 3.06
C LEU A 192 -7.05 9.62 4.05
N THR A 193 -6.97 9.32 5.34
CA THR A 193 -7.17 10.32 6.40
C THR A 193 -6.08 11.40 6.35
N LEU A 194 -4.81 11.00 6.18
CA LEU A 194 -3.67 11.91 6.03
C LEU A 194 -3.80 12.78 4.78
N LEU A 195 -4.11 12.19 3.63
CA LEU A 195 -4.27 12.90 2.36
C LEU A 195 -5.42 13.92 2.41
N ARG A 196 -6.56 13.56 3.03
CA ARG A 196 -7.68 14.48 3.24
C ARG A 196 -7.33 15.61 4.21
N TRP A 197 -6.58 15.32 5.26
CA TRP A 197 -6.09 16.33 6.20
C TRP A 197 -5.11 17.29 5.51
N LEU A 198 -4.14 16.77 4.75
CA LEU A 198 -3.21 17.56 3.95
C LEU A 198 -3.96 18.45 2.95
N LYS A 199 -4.89 17.86 2.18
CA LYS A 199 -5.70 18.61 1.19
C LYS A 199 -6.40 19.80 1.82
N ARG A 200 -7.04 19.61 2.97
CA ARG A 200 -7.71 20.70 3.70
C ARG A 200 -6.74 21.78 4.14
N ARG A 201 -5.55 21.44 4.58
CA ARG A 201 -4.54 22.42 4.98
C ARG A 201 -4.01 23.23 3.80
N PHE A 202 -3.81 22.60 2.64
CA PHE A 202 -3.34 23.26 1.43
C PHE A 202 -4.36 24.23 0.82
N TYR A 203 -5.65 23.90 0.87
CA TYR A 203 -6.72 24.71 0.26
C TYR A 203 -7.51 25.60 1.24
N ARG A 204 -7.10 25.63 2.51
CA ARG A 204 -7.79 26.45 3.52
C ARG A 204 -7.52 27.93 3.29
N SER A 205 -8.56 28.70 2.94
CA SER A 205 -8.47 30.16 2.88
C SER A 205 -8.38 30.79 4.28
N VAL A 206 -7.74 31.96 4.38
CA VAL A 206 -7.50 32.74 5.61
C VAL A 206 -8.79 33.09 6.37
N ALA A 207 -9.95 33.08 5.69
CA ALA A 207 -11.21 33.59 6.20
C ALA A 207 -11.89 32.74 7.32
N PHE A 208 -11.44 31.50 7.59
CA PHE A 208 -12.08 30.60 8.53
C PHE A 208 -11.18 30.21 9.72
N SER A 209 -10.83 31.20 10.55
CA SER A 209 -10.29 30.94 11.90
C SER A 209 -11.43 30.87 12.90
N SER A 210 -12.07 29.74 13.10
CA SER A 210 -13.06 29.54 14.13
C SER A 210 -12.67 28.40 15.08
N SER A 211 -13.11 28.42 16.32
CA SER A 211 -12.90 27.37 17.33
C SER A 211 -13.39 25.98 16.89
N ARG A 212 -14.39 25.92 16.00
CA ARG A 212 -14.86 24.67 15.37
C ARG A 212 -13.77 24.00 14.50
N THR A 213 -12.87 24.78 13.94
CA THR A 213 -11.80 24.27 13.06
C THR A 213 -10.72 23.53 13.86
N ASP A 214 -10.40 24.03 15.06
CA ASP A 214 -9.40 23.38 15.93
C ASP A 214 -9.90 22.03 16.45
N SER A 215 -11.18 21.93 16.81
CA SER A 215 -11.78 20.67 17.27
C SER A 215 -11.81 19.60 16.16
N PHE A 216 -12.11 20.00 14.93
CA PHE A 216 -12.10 19.09 13.78
C PHE A 216 -10.67 18.61 13.44
N GLU A 217 -9.69 19.50 13.48
CA GLU A 217 -8.28 19.14 13.22
C GLU A 217 -7.79 18.13 14.26
N ARG A 218 -8.03 18.37 15.55
CA ARG A 218 -7.68 17.43 16.62
C ARG A 218 -8.34 16.07 16.46
N ARG A 219 -9.64 16.01 16.10
CA ARG A 219 -10.35 14.75 15.84
C ARG A 219 -9.71 13.97 14.67
N THR A 220 -9.29 14.67 13.62
CA THR A 220 -8.64 14.04 12.48
C THR A 220 -7.25 13.48 12.85
N LEU A 221 -6.46 14.21 13.65
CA LEU A 221 -5.17 13.76 14.15
C LEU A 221 -5.31 12.58 15.12
N LEU A 222 -6.33 12.59 15.98
CA LEU A 222 -6.68 11.45 16.84
C LEU A 222 -7.04 10.22 16.00
N LEU A 223 -7.90 10.38 14.98
CA LEU A 223 -8.27 9.29 14.08
C LEU A 223 -7.04 8.71 13.35
N LEU A 224 -6.13 9.57 12.87
CA LEU A 224 -4.85 9.14 12.31
C LEU A 224 -4.07 8.27 13.30
N GLY A 225 -3.97 8.71 14.55
CA GLY A 225 -3.27 7.96 15.58
C GLY A 225 -3.94 6.63 15.92
N VAL A 226 -5.27 6.59 15.98
CA VAL A 226 -6.02 5.34 16.21
C VAL A 226 -5.79 4.36 15.04
N LEU A 227 -5.94 4.79 13.78
CA LEU A 227 -5.73 3.94 12.61
C LEU A 227 -4.28 3.43 12.55
N LEU A 228 -3.32 4.29 12.88
CA LEU A 228 -1.92 3.92 12.95
C LEU A 228 -1.67 2.88 14.05
N GLY A 229 -2.22 3.07 15.25
CA GLY A 229 -2.12 2.10 16.34
C GLY A 229 -2.76 0.75 16.00
N LEU A 230 -3.91 0.75 15.32
CA LEU A 230 -4.53 -0.48 14.81
C LEU A 230 -3.65 -1.16 13.75
N SER A 231 -3.00 -0.38 12.86
CA SER A 231 -2.03 -0.93 11.89
C SER A 231 -0.83 -1.57 12.59
N MET A 232 -0.27 -0.91 13.63
CA MET A 232 0.82 -1.44 14.46
C MET A 232 0.38 -2.70 15.24
N ALA A 233 -0.89 -2.78 15.66
CA ALA A 233 -1.48 -3.94 16.30
C ALA A 233 -1.82 -5.09 15.34
N THR A 234 -1.63 -4.88 14.02
CA THR A 234 -1.88 -5.87 12.98
C THR A 234 -0.59 -6.44 12.39
N LYS A 235 0.39 -5.58 12.07
CA LYS A 235 1.64 -6.00 11.42
C LYS A 235 2.80 -5.03 11.65
N ILE A 236 4.01 -5.56 11.61
CA ILE A 236 5.25 -4.84 11.91
C ILE A 236 5.44 -3.58 11.05
N TYR A 237 5.10 -3.58 9.77
CA TYR A 237 5.29 -2.38 8.96
C TYR A 237 4.38 -1.19 9.35
N GLY A 238 3.35 -1.41 10.18
CA GLY A 238 2.65 -0.32 10.85
C GLY A 238 3.59 0.56 11.68
N TYR A 239 4.64 -0.03 12.26
CA TYR A 239 5.69 0.71 13.00
C TYR A 239 6.57 1.56 12.08
N ALA A 240 6.85 1.12 10.86
CA ALA A 240 7.56 1.92 9.87
C ALA A 240 6.72 3.11 9.37
N ALA A 241 5.39 2.98 9.34
CA ALA A 241 4.48 4.06 8.98
C ALA A 241 4.39 5.16 10.04
N ALA A 242 4.63 4.84 11.32
CA ALA A 242 4.47 5.79 12.43
C ALA A 242 5.39 7.03 12.30
N PRO A 243 6.70 6.90 12.12
CA PRO A 243 7.58 8.05 11.93
C PRO A 243 7.27 8.80 10.61
N LEU A 244 6.83 8.08 9.56
CA LEU A 244 6.44 8.71 8.30
C LEU A 244 5.22 9.63 8.49
N VAL A 245 4.14 9.12 9.06
CA VAL A 245 2.89 9.88 9.28
C VAL A 245 3.13 11.03 10.25
N ALA A 246 3.79 10.78 11.38
CA ALA A 246 4.11 11.81 12.38
C ALA A 246 5.05 12.87 11.80
N GLY A 247 6.05 12.46 11.01
CA GLY A 247 6.98 13.35 10.33
C GLY A 247 6.28 14.26 9.31
N VAL A 248 5.37 13.71 8.50
CA VAL A 248 4.57 14.50 7.55
C VAL A 248 3.68 15.51 8.29
N VAL A 249 3.01 15.09 9.36
CA VAL A 249 2.19 16.00 10.18
C VAL A 249 3.06 17.09 10.79
N LEU A 250 4.20 16.73 11.39
CA LEU A 250 5.14 17.66 12.00
C LEU A 250 5.66 18.67 10.96
N LEU A 251 6.18 18.20 9.84
CA LEU A 251 6.72 19.07 8.77
C LEU A 251 5.66 20.00 8.20
N THR A 252 4.45 19.47 7.93
CA THR A 252 3.35 20.26 7.37
C THR A 252 2.91 21.38 8.34
N VAL A 253 2.86 21.11 9.65
CA VAL A 253 2.49 22.12 10.64
C VAL A 253 3.62 23.11 10.89
N TRP A 254 4.88 22.66 10.83
CA TRP A 254 6.06 23.50 11.05
C TRP A 254 6.34 24.46 9.88
N LEU A 255 6.26 23.97 8.63
CA LEU A 255 6.61 24.72 7.44
C LEU A 255 5.48 25.62 6.93
N ALA A 256 4.23 25.31 7.25
CA ALA A 256 3.06 26.05 6.79
C ALA A 256 2.25 26.63 7.95
N PRO A 257 2.45 27.89 8.34
CA PRO A 257 1.41 28.64 9.06
C PRO A 257 0.18 28.69 8.15
N ALA A 258 -0.97 28.31 8.69
CA ALA A 258 -2.22 27.99 7.99
C ALA A 258 -2.83 29.11 7.08
N ALA A 259 -2.15 30.21 6.83
CA ALA A 259 -2.69 31.37 6.17
C ALA A 259 -1.80 32.02 5.10
N GLN A 260 -0.58 31.51 4.84
CA GLN A 260 0.42 32.29 4.09
C GLN A 260 1.11 31.47 2.99
N LEU A 261 0.43 30.56 2.31
CA LEU A 261 0.99 29.84 1.18
C LEU A 261 1.31 30.73 -0.04
N ASP A 262 0.88 31.99 -0.03
CA ASP A 262 1.13 32.96 -1.12
C ASP A 262 2.29 33.94 -0.84
N GLN A 263 2.82 34.00 0.36
CA GLN A 263 4.00 34.82 0.65
C GLN A 263 5.19 33.93 1.02
N ARG A 264 6.28 34.07 0.25
CA ARG A 264 7.64 33.55 0.41
C ARG A 264 7.86 32.85 1.75
N LEU A 265 8.12 31.54 1.77
CA LEU A 265 8.46 30.65 2.87
C LEU A 265 8.55 31.37 4.23
N ALA A 266 7.46 31.40 4.96
CA ALA A 266 7.45 31.99 6.30
C ALA A 266 8.53 31.26 7.12
N ARG A 267 9.51 32.01 7.64
CA ARG A 267 10.60 31.44 8.43
C ARG A 267 10.02 30.67 9.60
N PRO A 268 10.46 29.40 9.80
CA PRO A 268 9.97 28.58 10.90
C PRO A 268 10.25 29.28 12.24
N THR A 269 9.21 29.52 13.01
CA THR A 269 9.32 30.14 14.35
C THR A 269 9.32 29.06 15.43
N ARG A 270 9.87 29.39 16.62
CA ARG A 270 9.82 28.52 17.81
C ARG A 270 8.37 28.15 18.19
N GLN A 271 7.42 29.06 17.98
CA GLN A 271 5.99 28.81 18.25
C GLN A 271 5.40 27.78 17.27
N ASN A 272 5.79 27.80 15.99
CA ASN A 272 5.35 26.82 14.99
C ASN A 272 5.87 25.43 15.32
N TRP A 273 7.11 25.33 15.83
CA TRP A 273 7.68 24.05 16.27
C TRP A 273 6.88 23.41 17.42
N ARG A 274 6.51 24.20 18.45
CA ARG A 274 5.65 23.69 19.55
C ARG A 274 4.30 23.21 19.05
N ARG A 275 3.67 23.91 18.12
CA ARG A 275 2.39 23.49 17.49
C ARG A 275 2.58 22.22 16.66
N ALA A 276 3.66 22.12 15.90
CA ALA A 276 4.00 20.95 15.10
C ALA A 276 4.24 19.72 15.99
N LEU A 277 5.00 19.87 17.06
CA LEU A 277 5.23 18.82 18.03
C LEU A 277 3.90 18.39 18.69
N GLY A 278 3.05 19.34 19.10
CA GLY A 278 1.73 19.03 19.63
C GLY A 278 0.85 18.26 18.66
N ALA A 279 0.88 18.62 17.36
CA ALA A 279 0.13 17.90 16.33
C ALA A 279 0.67 16.45 16.13
N ALA A 280 1.99 16.27 16.11
CA ALA A 280 2.61 14.94 16.04
C ALA A 280 2.27 14.09 17.28
N LEU A 281 2.25 14.68 18.49
CA LEU A 281 1.84 13.99 19.70
C LEU A 281 0.36 13.58 19.67
N TRP A 282 -0.55 14.39 19.09
CA TRP A 282 -1.96 13.99 18.88
C TRP A 282 -2.10 12.74 18.00
N VAL A 283 -1.15 12.45 17.12
CA VAL A 283 -1.10 11.22 16.31
C VAL A 283 -0.40 10.10 17.08
N LEU A 284 0.78 10.34 17.63
CA LEU A 284 1.58 9.28 18.24
C LEU A 284 0.98 8.77 19.56
N THR A 285 0.39 9.64 20.38
CA THR A 285 -0.14 9.21 21.70
C THR A 285 -1.20 8.11 21.59
N PRO A 286 -2.29 8.24 20.79
CA PRO A 286 -3.26 7.15 20.67
C PRO A 286 -2.65 5.91 20.00
N ALA A 287 -1.73 6.05 19.04
CA ALA A 287 -1.04 4.91 18.43
C ALA A 287 -0.24 4.12 19.47
N LEU A 288 0.55 4.80 20.30
CA LEU A 288 1.36 4.18 21.34
C LEU A 288 0.49 3.58 22.47
N LEU A 289 -0.58 4.27 22.88
CA LEU A 289 -1.50 3.75 23.88
C LEU A 289 -2.19 2.46 23.45
N LEU A 290 -2.58 2.34 22.17
CA LEU A 290 -3.20 1.13 21.63
C LEU A 290 -2.21 -0.05 21.57
N THR A 291 -0.94 0.21 21.33
CA THR A 291 0.08 -0.83 21.22
C THR A 291 0.78 -1.15 22.55
N LEU A 292 0.70 -0.27 23.54
CA LEU A 292 1.34 -0.44 24.85
C LEU A 292 1.01 -1.78 25.53
N PRO A 293 -0.27 -2.26 25.56
CA PRO A 293 -0.58 -3.55 26.16
C PRO A 293 0.18 -4.71 25.50
N LEU A 294 0.36 -4.67 24.17
CA LEU A 294 1.11 -5.70 23.45
C LEU A 294 2.59 -5.66 23.77
N TRP A 295 3.18 -4.46 23.88
CA TRP A 295 4.58 -4.31 24.25
C TRP A 295 4.84 -4.80 25.68
N LEU A 296 3.98 -4.44 26.63
CA LEU A 296 4.09 -4.90 28.01
C LEU A 296 3.98 -6.44 28.10
N ARG A 297 3.02 -7.03 27.37
CA ARG A 297 2.90 -8.48 27.25
C ARG A 297 4.16 -9.11 26.68
N ASN A 298 4.69 -8.59 25.58
CA ASN A 298 5.87 -9.16 24.93
C ASN A 298 7.12 -9.05 25.80
N LEU A 299 7.28 -7.92 26.54
CA LEU A 299 8.35 -7.79 27.54
C LEU A 299 8.27 -8.85 28.64
N GLN A 300 7.06 -9.20 29.07
CA GLN A 300 6.86 -10.25 30.09
C GLN A 300 7.13 -11.66 29.56
N LEU A 301 6.72 -11.93 28.30
CA LEU A 301 6.81 -13.26 27.68
C LEU A 301 8.18 -13.55 27.07
N TYR A 302 8.77 -12.58 26.38
CA TYR A 302 9.96 -12.78 25.54
C TYR A 302 11.22 -12.11 26.12
N GLY A 303 11.06 -11.38 27.24
CA GLY A 303 12.17 -10.76 27.98
C GLY A 303 12.45 -9.31 27.57
N ALA A 304 13.39 -8.69 28.27
CA ALA A 304 13.76 -7.30 28.09
C ALA A 304 14.22 -7.04 26.64
N TRP A 305 13.73 -5.93 26.04
CA TRP A 305 14.07 -5.45 24.70
C TRP A 305 13.43 -6.17 23.52
N ASP A 306 12.58 -7.19 23.72
CA ASP A 306 11.84 -7.83 22.63
C ASP A 306 10.36 -7.38 22.58
N LEU A 307 10.16 -6.07 22.39
CA LEU A 307 8.83 -5.44 22.31
C LEU A 307 7.94 -6.03 21.21
N LEU A 308 8.53 -6.52 20.13
CA LEU A 308 7.84 -7.00 18.94
C LEU A 308 7.85 -8.52 18.79
N GLY A 309 8.54 -9.26 19.68
CA GLY A 309 8.70 -10.71 19.58
C GLY A 309 9.67 -11.14 18.47
N LEU A 310 10.40 -10.19 17.86
CA LEU A 310 11.29 -10.48 16.74
C LEU A 310 12.54 -11.26 17.12
N GLN A 311 13.10 -10.99 18.29
CA GLN A 311 14.29 -11.72 18.74
C GLN A 311 13.94 -13.15 19.09
N MET A 312 12.76 -13.36 19.68
CA MET A 312 12.24 -14.71 19.96
C MET A 312 11.96 -15.47 18.66
N HIS A 313 11.26 -14.85 17.70
CA HIS A 313 11.04 -15.41 16.38
C HIS A 313 12.37 -15.81 15.72
N ASP A 314 13.35 -14.91 15.66
CA ASP A 314 14.63 -15.14 15.00
C ASP A 314 15.45 -16.28 15.63
N ARG A 315 15.27 -16.52 16.94
CA ARG A 315 15.88 -17.67 17.63
C ARG A 315 15.20 -18.98 17.31
N LEU A 316 13.90 -18.96 17.07
CA LEU A 316 13.10 -20.16 16.88
C LEU A 316 13.06 -20.64 15.44
N VAL A 317 13.12 -19.74 14.45
CA VAL A 317 13.18 -20.09 13.03
C VAL A 317 14.58 -20.58 12.61
N ALA A 318 15.20 -21.40 13.47
CA ALA A 318 16.46 -22.03 13.18
C ALA A 318 16.33 -22.95 11.93
N GLY A 319 17.29 -22.84 11.01
CA GLY A 319 17.27 -23.58 9.75
C GLY A 319 16.79 -22.78 8.54
N GLN A 320 16.23 -21.58 8.74
CA GLN A 320 16.02 -20.67 7.61
C GLN A 320 17.37 -20.20 7.03
N PRO A 321 17.50 -20.14 5.67
CA PRO A 321 18.72 -19.64 5.05
C PRO A 321 19.02 -18.19 5.47
N THR A 322 20.14 -17.98 6.15
CA THR A 322 20.62 -16.62 6.45
C THR A 322 21.35 -16.05 5.26
N THR A 323 21.23 -14.73 5.05
CA THR A 323 21.90 -14.04 3.95
C THR A 323 23.42 -14.19 3.99
N ALA A 324 24.03 -14.13 5.20
CA ALA A 324 25.45 -14.30 5.36
C ALA A 324 25.93 -15.71 4.94
N ALA A 325 25.24 -16.76 5.38
CA ALA A 325 25.57 -18.14 4.99
C ALA A 325 25.39 -18.36 3.49
N TRP A 326 24.30 -17.82 2.91
CA TRP A 326 24.02 -17.95 1.49
C TRP A 326 25.07 -17.25 0.62
N ILE A 327 25.46 -16.00 0.98
CA ILE A 327 26.52 -15.26 0.27
C ILE A 327 27.88 -15.98 0.39
N ALA A 328 28.18 -16.56 1.55
CA ALA A 328 29.41 -17.33 1.76
C ALA A 328 29.47 -18.57 0.88
N GLN A 329 28.33 -19.20 0.59
CA GLN A 329 28.23 -20.41 -0.24
C GLN A 329 28.17 -20.10 -1.73
N GLU A 330 27.30 -19.18 -2.15
CA GLU A 330 26.94 -18.94 -3.55
C GLU A 330 27.58 -17.68 -4.15
N GLY A 331 28.10 -16.79 -3.31
CA GLY A 331 28.69 -15.52 -3.70
C GLY A 331 27.69 -14.35 -3.75
N PHE A 332 28.23 -13.14 -3.60
CA PHE A 332 27.45 -11.90 -3.54
C PHE A 332 26.75 -11.56 -4.86
N VAL A 333 27.39 -11.82 -6.00
CA VAL A 333 26.82 -11.52 -7.32
C VAL A 333 25.58 -12.38 -7.57
N THR A 334 25.68 -13.70 -7.32
CA THR A 334 24.56 -14.64 -7.44
C THR A 334 23.41 -14.27 -6.48
N TYR A 335 23.75 -13.78 -5.27
CA TYR A 335 22.76 -13.25 -4.34
C TYR A 335 21.99 -12.07 -4.93
N LEU A 336 22.67 -11.10 -5.54
CA LEU A 336 22.03 -9.93 -6.16
C LEU A 336 21.17 -10.34 -7.37
N GLU A 337 21.68 -11.18 -8.24
CA GLU A 337 20.94 -11.69 -9.40
C GLU A 337 19.64 -12.38 -8.96
N ARG A 338 19.75 -13.28 -7.97
CA ARG A 338 18.58 -13.93 -7.37
C ARG A 338 17.62 -12.92 -6.72
N THR A 339 18.15 -11.94 -5.97
CA THR A 339 17.32 -10.89 -5.34
C THR A 339 16.50 -10.16 -6.40
N MET A 340 17.11 -9.74 -7.50
CA MET A 340 16.45 -9.00 -8.56
C MET A 340 15.44 -9.86 -9.32
N ASP A 341 15.85 -11.03 -9.78
CA ASP A 341 15.02 -11.92 -10.60
C ASP A 341 13.83 -12.46 -9.81
N PHE A 342 14.08 -13.02 -8.62
CA PHE A 342 13.03 -13.64 -7.84
C PHE A 342 12.06 -12.63 -7.23
N THR A 343 12.55 -11.44 -6.77
CA THR A 343 11.69 -10.38 -6.31
C THR A 343 10.79 -9.86 -7.42
N PHE A 344 11.35 -9.67 -8.63
CA PHE A 344 10.57 -9.27 -9.79
C PHE A 344 9.48 -10.30 -10.12
N ARG A 345 9.85 -11.58 -10.27
CA ARG A 345 8.89 -12.64 -10.60
C ARG A 345 7.80 -12.79 -9.54
N SER A 346 8.18 -12.82 -8.26
CA SER A 346 7.24 -13.00 -7.16
C SER A 346 6.41 -11.75 -6.86
N PHE A 347 6.82 -10.56 -7.30
CA PHE A 347 5.96 -9.38 -7.29
C PHE A 347 4.76 -9.57 -8.23
N TRP A 348 4.97 -10.12 -9.41
CA TRP A 348 3.91 -10.35 -10.38
C TRP A 348 3.12 -11.63 -10.08
N GLY A 349 3.78 -12.74 -9.80
CA GLY A 349 3.12 -14.01 -9.47
C GLY A 349 4.10 -15.18 -9.42
N VAL A 350 4.36 -15.65 -8.21
CA VAL A 350 4.93 -16.97 -7.92
C VAL A 350 4.08 -17.55 -6.81
N PHE A 351 3.28 -18.55 -7.13
CA PHE A 351 2.20 -19.05 -6.28
C PHE A 351 2.64 -20.27 -5.45
N GLY A 352 1.70 -20.78 -4.65
CA GLY A 352 1.96 -21.83 -3.69
C GLY A 352 3.02 -21.37 -2.67
N TRP A 353 3.83 -22.26 -2.18
CA TRP A 353 4.99 -21.95 -1.35
C TRP A 353 6.15 -21.39 -2.18
N LEU A 354 5.85 -20.45 -3.09
CA LEU A 354 6.81 -19.84 -4.03
C LEU A 354 7.45 -20.84 -5.01
N GLY A 355 6.74 -21.94 -5.29
CA GLY A 355 7.18 -23.01 -6.19
C GLY A 355 6.46 -23.06 -7.53
N VAL A 356 5.33 -22.35 -7.69
CA VAL A 356 4.50 -22.37 -8.90
C VAL A 356 4.70 -21.08 -9.68
N PHE A 357 5.53 -21.15 -10.72
CA PHE A 357 5.83 -20.02 -11.58
C PHE A 357 4.82 -19.89 -12.72
N MET A 358 4.62 -18.69 -13.20
CA MET A 358 3.95 -18.44 -14.47
C MET A 358 4.83 -18.88 -15.64
N GLU A 359 4.24 -19.02 -16.83
CA GLU A 359 4.99 -19.33 -18.05
C GLU A 359 6.08 -18.26 -18.30
N PRO A 360 7.35 -18.65 -18.64
CA PRO A 360 8.49 -17.72 -18.72
C PRO A 360 8.28 -16.52 -19.66
N ARG A 361 7.52 -16.68 -20.75
CA ARG A 361 7.19 -15.60 -21.69
C ARG A 361 6.38 -14.48 -21.04
N ILE A 362 5.54 -14.84 -20.05
CA ILE A 362 4.75 -13.84 -19.29
C ILE A 362 5.69 -12.92 -18.52
N TYR A 363 6.72 -13.47 -17.84
CA TYR A 363 7.71 -12.63 -17.13
C TYR A 363 8.50 -11.74 -18.09
N THR A 364 8.83 -12.22 -19.30
CA THR A 364 9.49 -11.40 -20.32
C THR A 364 8.61 -10.22 -20.76
N LEU A 365 7.32 -10.47 -20.99
CA LEU A 365 6.35 -9.41 -21.32
C LEU A 365 6.19 -8.41 -20.17
N LEU A 366 6.12 -8.89 -18.92
CA LEU A 366 6.02 -8.05 -17.73
C LEU A 366 7.28 -7.22 -17.50
N LEU A 367 8.46 -7.78 -17.82
CA LEU A 367 9.73 -7.05 -17.78
C LEU A 367 9.73 -5.92 -18.83
N ALA A 368 9.33 -6.22 -20.06
CA ALA A 368 9.18 -5.22 -21.11
C ALA A 368 8.17 -4.14 -20.71
N PHE A 369 7.01 -4.52 -20.17
CA PHE A 369 6.00 -3.60 -19.64
C PHE A 369 6.58 -2.70 -18.55
N THR A 370 7.29 -3.27 -17.56
CA THR A 370 7.95 -2.51 -16.49
C THR A 370 8.99 -1.55 -17.06
N GLY A 371 9.79 -1.97 -18.04
CA GLY A 371 10.74 -1.11 -18.73
C GLY A 371 10.08 0.08 -19.41
N VAL A 372 8.96 -0.14 -20.09
CA VAL A 372 8.14 0.93 -20.71
C VAL A 372 7.62 1.91 -19.64
N LEU A 373 7.13 1.42 -18.50
CA LEU A 373 6.70 2.28 -17.40
C LEU A 373 7.85 3.10 -16.81
N MET A 374 9.03 2.51 -16.65
CA MET A 374 10.22 3.22 -16.17
C MET A 374 10.65 4.32 -17.13
N LEU A 375 10.57 4.11 -18.45
CA LEU A 375 10.78 5.17 -19.45
C LEU A 375 9.75 6.30 -19.32
N GLY A 376 8.49 5.98 -19.06
CA GLY A 376 7.44 6.97 -18.80
C GLY A 376 7.73 7.81 -17.55
N LEU A 377 8.17 7.18 -16.45
CA LEU A 377 8.56 7.88 -15.23
C LEU A 377 9.79 8.75 -15.43
N LEU A 378 10.81 8.24 -16.14
CA LEU A 378 12.01 9.01 -16.46
C LEU A 378 11.66 10.23 -17.31
N TRP A 379 10.78 10.08 -18.29
CA TRP A 379 10.29 11.18 -19.09
C TRP A 379 9.57 12.24 -18.27
N ALA A 380 8.66 11.80 -17.35
CA ALA A 380 7.99 12.70 -16.42
C ALA A 380 9.00 13.48 -15.55
N LEU A 381 10.03 12.80 -15.05
CA LEU A 381 11.09 13.40 -14.24
C LEU A 381 11.90 14.41 -15.04
N VAL A 382 12.30 14.08 -16.27
CA VAL A 382 13.03 15.01 -17.17
C VAL A 382 12.20 16.26 -17.43
N ARG A 383 10.91 16.13 -17.73
CA ARG A 383 10.01 17.27 -17.91
C ARG A 383 9.92 18.15 -16.67
N PHE A 384 9.86 17.53 -15.50
CA PHE A 384 9.84 18.24 -14.22
C PHE A 384 11.12 19.05 -14.00
N ILE A 385 12.30 18.43 -14.21
CA ILE A 385 13.62 19.07 -14.04
C ILE A 385 13.80 20.20 -15.05
N CYS A 386 13.35 20.01 -16.30
CA CYS A 386 13.44 21.04 -17.34
C CYS A 386 12.45 22.21 -17.18
N GLY A 387 11.78 22.32 -16.03
CA GLY A 387 10.85 23.40 -15.72
C GLY A 387 9.57 23.37 -16.57
N ARG A 388 9.22 22.23 -17.12
CA ARG A 388 7.96 21.97 -17.85
C ARG A 388 7.08 20.99 -17.07
N PRO A 389 6.80 21.25 -15.76
CA PRO A 389 5.86 20.43 -15.03
C PRO A 389 4.50 20.45 -15.74
N GLU A 390 3.69 19.43 -15.53
CA GLU A 390 2.31 19.50 -16.00
C GLU A 390 1.65 20.77 -15.47
N ALA A 391 1.16 21.61 -16.38
CA ALA A 391 0.47 22.86 -16.04
C ALA A 391 -0.76 22.63 -15.14
N ASP A 392 -1.22 21.38 -15.02
CA ASP A 392 -2.44 20.98 -14.31
C ASP A 392 -2.18 20.38 -12.92
N MET A 393 -0.93 20.28 -12.46
CA MET A 393 -0.61 19.81 -11.11
C MET A 393 -0.41 20.99 -10.16
N ASP A 394 -1.12 20.95 -9.04
CA ASP A 394 -0.99 21.95 -7.99
C ASP A 394 0.07 21.58 -6.93
N ARG A 395 0.35 22.51 -6.01
CA ARG A 395 1.34 22.30 -4.94
C ARG A 395 1.00 21.14 -4.02
N TYR A 396 -0.27 20.88 -3.74
CA TYR A 396 -0.70 19.75 -2.93
C TYR A 396 -0.31 18.42 -3.59
N GLN A 397 -0.59 18.29 -4.89
CA GLN A 397 -0.28 17.10 -5.65
C GLN A 397 1.24 16.83 -5.69
N PHE A 398 2.06 17.88 -5.87
CA PHE A 398 3.53 17.74 -5.79
C PHE A 398 4.00 17.27 -4.41
N TRP A 399 3.45 17.81 -3.33
CA TRP A 399 3.77 17.38 -1.99
C TRP A 399 3.40 15.91 -1.75
N VAL A 400 2.22 15.49 -2.23
CA VAL A 400 1.77 14.10 -2.13
C VAL A 400 2.65 13.17 -2.97
N LEU A 401 3.06 13.57 -4.17
CA LEU A 401 4.01 12.77 -4.97
C LEU A 401 5.37 12.65 -4.28
N GLY A 402 5.85 13.71 -3.64
CA GLY A 402 7.04 13.66 -2.79
C GLY A 402 6.87 12.67 -1.62
N LEU A 403 5.74 12.71 -0.92
CA LEU A 403 5.40 11.73 0.12
C LEU A 403 5.37 10.30 -0.45
N PHE A 404 4.76 10.09 -1.60
CA PHE A 404 4.71 8.78 -2.26
C PHE A 404 6.12 8.29 -2.64
N GLY A 405 6.99 9.18 -3.11
CA GLY A 405 8.40 8.85 -3.34
C GLY A 405 9.11 8.39 -2.06
N VAL A 406 8.93 9.11 -0.94
CA VAL A 406 9.49 8.71 0.37
C VAL A 406 8.91 7.37 0.82
N MET A 407 7.61 7.11 0.62
CA MET A 407 7.01 5.81 0.93
C MET A 407 7.64 4.68 0.12
N VAL A 408 7.84 4.86 -1.19
CA VAL A 408 8.49 3.85 -2.04
C VAL A 408 9.91 3.58 -1.53
N LEU A 409 10.67 4.61 -1.19
CA LEU A 409 12.00 4.44 -0.60
C LEU A 409 11.96 3.68 0.74
N ALA A 410 10.98 3.98 1.60
CA ALA A 410 10.79 3.26 2.87
C ALA A 410 10.42 1.79 2.65
N VAL A 411 9.62 1.47 1.63
CA VAL A 411 9.28 0.10 1.22
C VAL A 411 10.54 -0.67 0.82
N PHE A 412 11.34 -0.11 -0.07
CA PHE A 412 12.59 -0.76 -0.49
C PHE A 412 13.62 -0.85 0.65
N ALA A 413 13.69 0.16 1.52
CA ALA A 413 14.55 0.12 2.69
C ALA A 413 14.14 -1.00 3.68
N SER A 414 12.84 -1.17 3.94
CA SER A 414 12.35 -2.26 4.80
C SER A 414 12.55 -3.64 4.16
N PHE A 415 12.37 -3.76 2.85
CA PHE A 415 12.70 -4.97 2.10
C PHE A 415 14.20 -5.30 2.20
N ALA A 416 15.07 -4.33 1.96
CA ALA A 416 16.51 -4.49 2.10
C ALA A 416 16.91 -4.87 3.54
N TRP A 417 16.35 -4.18 4.54
CA TRP A 417 16.59 -4.48 5.96
C TRP A 417 16.29 -5.94 6.31
N TYR A 418 15.14 -6.47 5.86
CA TYR A 418 14.77 -7.86 6.11
C TYR A 418 15.71 -8.83 5.41
N ASN A 419 16.07 -8.52 4.16
CA ASN A 419 17.01 -9.31 3.36
C ASN A 419 18.47 -9.19 3.77
N LEU A 420 18.85 -8.29 4.67
CA LEU A 420 20.17 -8.31 5.32
C LEU A 420 20.34 -9.51 6.26
N LYS A 421 19.24 -10.07 6.76
CA LYS A 421 19.27 -11.15 7.75
C LYS A 421 18.93 -12.51 7.16
N PHE A 422 17.82 -12.60 6.45
CA PHE A 422 17.29 -13.82 5.86
C PHE A 422 17.15 -13.68 4.34
N VAL A 423 17.29 -14.80 3.61
CA VAL A 423 17.08 -14.83 2.16
C VAL A 423 15.57 -14.84 1.87
N GLN A 424 14.96 -13.68 1.84
CA GLN A 424 13.51 -13.48 1.67
C GLN A 424 13.20 -12.58 0.47
N HIS A 425 13.62 -13.00 -0.71
CA HIS A 425 13.50 -12.25 -1.97
C HIS A 425 12.05 -12.26 -2.51
N GLN A 426 11.06 -11.96 -1.65
CA GLN A 426 9.65 -12.04 -2.02
C GLN A 426 9.08 -10.68 -2.38
N GLY A 427 8.55 -10.54 -3.60
CA GLY A 427 7.96 -9.31 -4.10
C GLY A 427 6.73 -8.84 -3.31
N ARG A 428 6.02 -9.76 -2.61
CA ARG A 428 4.87 -9.40 -1.74
C ARG A 428 5.26 -8.44 -0.60
N TYR A 429 6.51 -8.43 -0.16
CA TYR A 429 6.98 -7.49 0.86
C TYR A 429 6.99 -6.03 0.39
N LEU A 430 6.82 -5.78 -0.91
CA LEU A 430 6.65 -4.44 -1.46
C LEU A 430 5.18 -3.97 -1.43
N PHE A 431 4.22 -4.83 -1.07
CA PHE A 431 2.78 -4.54 -1.22
C PHE A 431 2.24 -3.47 -0.28
N TRP A 432 2.87 -3.25 0.87
CA TRP A 432 2.46 -2.13 1.71
C TRP A 432 2.72 -0.75 1.05
N GLY A 433 3.47 -0.71 -0.06
CA GLY A 433 3.68 0.43 -0.94
C GLY A 433 2.81 0.42 -2.21
N LEU A 434 1.79 -0.44 -2.33
CA LEU A 434 0.99 -0.51 -3.57
C LEU A 434 0.28 0.80 -3.92
N LEU A 435 -0.15 1.59 -2.93
CA LEU A 435 -0.72 2.91 -3.19
C LEU A 435 0.25 3.84 -3.96
N PRO A 436 1.47 4.14 -3.46
CA PRO A 436 2.40 4.97 -4.21
C PRO A 436 2.90 4.30 -5.49
N ILE A 437 3.14 2.99 -5.50
CA ILE A 437 3.59 2.26 -6.69
C ILE A 437 2.53 2.38 -7.79
N SER A 438 1.26 2.10 -7.50
CA SER A 438 0.17 2.20 -8.48
C SER A 438 -0.05 3.63 -8.98
N ALA A 439 0.14 4.63 -8.12
CA ALA A 439 0.09 6.03 -8.52
C ALA A 439 1.19 6.36 -9.55
N PHE A 440 2.43 5.92 -9.32
CA PHE A 440 3.53 6.11 -10.27
C PHE A 440 3.34 5.30 -11.54
N VAL A 441 2.82 4.07 -11.47
CA VAL A 441 2.45 3.26 -12.65
C VAL A 441 1.42 4.01 -13.52
N ALA A 442 0.36 4.53 -12.90
CA ALA A 442 -0.69 5.26 -13.61
C ALA A 442 -0.15 6.58 -14.23
N LEU A 443 0.72 7.29 -13.51
CA LEU A 443 1.38 8.49 -14.03
C LEU A 443 2.31 8.18 -15.20
N ALA A 444 3.12 7.14 -15.09
CA ALA A 444 4.00 6.68 -16.17
C ALA A 444 3.21 6.36 -17.44
N TRP A 445 2.14 5.59 -17.28
CA TRP A 445 1.27 5.23 -18.39
C TRP A 445 0.62 6.46 -19.04
N ARG A 446 0.13 7.39 -18.23
CA ARG A 446 -0.43 8.65 -18.72
C ARG A 446 0.57 9.46 -19.54
N GLU A 447 1.81 9.61 -19.05
CA GLU A 447 2.87 10.34 -19.77
C GLU A 447 3.16 9.73 -21.15
N LEU A 448 3.20 8.42 -21.25
CA LEU A 448 3.39 7.71 -22.51
C LEU A 448 2.22 7.87 -23.49
N MET A 449 1.00 7.96 -22.96
CA MET A 449 -0.22 8.08 -23.78
C MET A 449 -0.51 9.52 -24.25
N GLN A 450 0.01 10.55 -23.60
CA GLN A 450 -0.24 11.97 -23.96
C GLN A 450 0.04 12.31 -25.43
N PRO A 451 1.17 11.92 -26.04
CA PRO A 451 1.44 12.22 -27.45
C PRO A 451 0.44 11.55 -28.41
N LEU A 452 -0.01 10.35 -28.07
CA LEU A 452 -1.00 9.60 -28.86
C LEU A 452 -2.38 10.24 -28.76
N GLN A 453 -2.77 10.69 -27.56
CA GLN A 453 -4.04 11.38 -27.33
C GLN A 453 -4.12 12.70 -28.09
N GLY A 454 -3.04 13.47 -28.14
CA GLY A 454 -2.95 14.72 -28.91
C GLY A 454 -3.14 14.48 -30.42
N LYS A 455 -2.55 13.41 -30.96
CA LYS A 455 -2.72 13.05 -32.37
C LYS A 455 -4.16 12.57 -32.68
N LEU A 456 -4.75 11.75 -31.82
CA LEU A 456 -6.12 11.24 -31.98
C LEU A 456 -7.17 12.36 -31.93
N THR A 457 -7.01 13.31 -31.01
CA THR A 457 -7.90 14.50 -30.93
C THR A 457 -7.79 15.38 -32.15
N GLY A 458 -6.57 15.59 -32.68
CA GLY A 458 -6.35 16.32 -33.91
C GLY A 458 -6.99 15.65 -35.14
N LEU A 459 -6.95 14.32 -35.22
CA LEU A 459 -7.59 13.52 -36.27
C LEU A 459 -9.13 13.56 -36.16
N MET A 460 -9.69 13.47 -34.94
CA MET A 460 -11.13 13.55 -34.72
C MET A 460 -11.67 14.96 -35.03
N ALA A 461 -10.97 16.01 -34.63
CA ALA A 461 -11.32 17.40 -34.96
C ALA A 461 -11.36 17.65 -36.48
N ARG A 462 -10.43 17.03 -37.21
CA ARG A 462 -10.45 17.08 -38.69
C ARG A 462 -11.62 16.32 -39.31
N ARG A 463 -12.04 15.18 -38.72
CA ARG A 463 -13.19 14.37 -39.23
C ARG A 463 -14.53 15.01 -38.91
N THR A 464 -14.67 15.74 -37.81
CA THR A 464 -15.93 16.39 -37.41
C THR A 464 -16.17 17.74 -38.04
N GLY A 465 -15.27 18.21 -38.95
CA GLY A 465 -15.47 19.44 -39.72
C GLY A 465 -15.46 20.73 -38.90
N CYS A 466 -15.13 20.71 -37.60
CA CYS A 466 -14.91 21.89 -36.82
C CYS A 466 -13.50 22.48 -37.11
N SER A 467 -13.27 22.92 -38.33
CA SER A 467 -12.23 23.89 -38.59
C SER A 467 -12.68 25.19 -37.89
N ALA A 468 -11.80 25.71 -37.03
CA ALA A 468 -11.92 27.09 -36.54
C ALA A 468 -11.90 28.01 -37.79
N GLY A 469 -13.06 28.18 -38.37
CA GLY A 469 -13.27 29.11 -39.46
C GLY A 469 -12.99 30.50 -38.95
N GLY A 470 -11.90 31.08 -39.42
CA GLY A 470 -11.53 32.45 -39.17
C GLY A 470 -12.68 33.36 -39.60
N ARG A 471 -13.32 34.01 -38.65
CA ARG A 471 -14.03 35.26 -38.93
C ARG A 471 -12.98 36.33 -39.21
N ARG A 472 -12.76 36.60 -40.50
CA ARG A 472 -12.16 37.88 -40.91
C ARG A 472 -13.08 39.01 -40.42
N PRO A 473 -12.59 40.08 -39.85
CA PRO A 473 -13.40 41.27 -39.65
C PRO A 473 -13.73 41.84 -40.99
N ALA A 474 -15.00 41.96 -41.30
CA ALA A 474 -15.47 42.81 -42.39
C ALA A 474 -15.42 44.26 -41.93
N HIS A 475 -14.87 45.07 -42.79
CA HIS A 475 -14.68 46.53 -42.80
C HIS A 475 -15.57 47.41 -41.92
#